data_f0c98e454dcaed28c30d0d312b499d30
#
_entry.id   f0c98e454dcaed28c30d0d312b499d30
#
_cell.length_a   1.000
_cell.length_b   1.000
_cell.length_c   1.000
_cell.angle_alpha   90.00
_cell.angle_beta   90.00
_cell.angle_gamma   90.00
#
_symmetry.space_group_name_H-M   'P 1'
#
loop_
_entity.id
_entity.type
_entity.pdbx_description
1 polymer ?
#
loop_
_entity_poly.entity_id
_entity_poly.type
_entity_poly.pdbx_seq_one_letter_code
_entity_poly.pdbx_strand_id
1 'polypeptide(L)'
;MNGPSEDGPVGAEQLGRLLDELGPALALYAAEWTDAADDCVQESLIELAGQTDAPENLRAWLYRVVKHRALNFARGDRRRREREVRAAQTRLVVSRSAAIDCLDALDVSEALDGLEPQQREFVVMRIWGGLTYEEIAAVLSISTSSVHRQYQQALATLRQKLESPCTNVNPTSTRSPQN
;
A
#
# COMPACT_ATOMS: atom_id res chain seq x y z
N MET A 1 -13.44 -42.94 -4.80
CA MET A 1 -13.14 -42.40 -3.46
C MET A 1 -12.05 -41.35 -3.66
N ASN A 2 -12.44 -40.11 -3.90
CA ASN A 2 -11.48 -39.00 -3.93
C ASN A 2 -11.21 -38.66 -2.46
N GLY A 3 -9.95 -38.84 -2.04
CA GLY A 3 -9.48 -38.37 -0.74
C GLY A 3 -9.70 -36.85 -0.62
N PRO A 4 -9.80 -36.32 0.60
CA PRO A 4 -9.86 -34.86 0.79
C PRO A 4 -8.61 -34.26 0.14
N SER A 5 -8.81 -33.30 -0.78
CA SER A 5 -7.73 -32.52 -1.35
C SER A 5 -6.99 -31.85 -0.19
N GLU A 6 -5.68 -32.13 -0.06
CA GLU A 6 -4.82 -31.49 0.95
C GLU A 6 -4.63 -29.98 0.69
N ASP A 7 -5.15 -29.49 -0.43
CA ASP A 7 -5.23 -28.06 -0.76
C ASP A 7 -6.49 -27.48 -0.09
N GLY A 8 -6.29 -26.45 0.71
CA GLY A 8 -7.39 -25.65 1.26
C GLY A 8 -8.31 -25.09 0.15
N PRO A 9 -9.36 -24.34 0.47
CA PRO A 9 -10.35 -23.83 -0.47
C PRO A 9 -9.75 -22.93 -1.56
N VAL A 10 -8.53 -22.42 -1.35
CA VAL A 10 -7.74 -21.68 -2.32
C VAL A 10 -6.44 -22.46 -2.57
N GLY A 11 -6.35 -23.14 -3.72
CA GLY A 11 -5.19 -23.96 -4.05
C GLY A 11 -3.92 -23.15 -4.32
N ALA A 12 -2.75 -23.81 -4.25
CA ALA A 12 -1.44 -23.17 -4.41
C ALA A 12 -1.28 -22.38 -5.72
N GLU A 13 -1.82 -22.89 -6.83
CA GLU A 13 -1.79 -22.20 -8.13
C GLU A 13 -2.59 -20.89 -8.11
N GLN A 14 -3.73 -20.88 -7.44
CA GLN A 14 -4.55 -19.67 -7.28
C GLN A 14 -3.86 -18.63 -6.38
N LEU A 15 -3.20 -19.09 -5.31
CA LEU A 15 -2.39 -18.22 -4.44
C LEU A 15 -1.24 -17.59 -5.21
N GLY A 16 -0.54 -18.37 -6.05
CA GLY A 16 0.52 -17.85 -6.93
C GLY A 16 0.00 -16.76 -7.87
N ARG A 17 -1.12 -17.00 -8.54
CA ARG A 17 -1.76 -15.98 -9.40
C ARG A 17 -2.17 -14.73 -8.64
N LEU A 18 -2.72 -14.86 -7.44
CA LEU A 18 -3.08 -13.72 -6.59
C LEU A 18 -1.84 -12.93 -6.16
N LEU A 19 -0.74 -13.60 -5.85
CA LEU A 19 0.53 -12.94 -5.51
C LEU A 19 1.07 -12.18 -6.72
N ASP A 20 1.08 -12.79 -7.91
CA ASP A 20 1.59 -12.15 -9.13
C ASP A 20 0.74 -10.94 -9.53
N GLU A 21 -0.59 -11.05 -9.45
CA GLU A 21 -1.52 -9.99 -9.87
C GLU A 21 -1.64 -8.85 -8.85
N LEU A 22 -1.72 -9.19 -7.57
CA LEU A 22 -2.07 -8.22 -6.51
C LEU A 22 -0.92 -7.90 -5.57
N GLY A 23 0.12 -8.75 -5.51
CA GLY A 23 1.24 -8.60 -4.58
C GLY A 23 1.84 -7.20 -4.58
N PRO A 24 2.24 -6.63 -5.73
CA PRO A 24 2.80 -5.28 -5.79
C PRO A 24 1.83 -4.21 -5.28
N ALA A 25 0.54 -4.30 -5.63
CA ALA A 25 -0.49 -3.36 -5.20
C ALA A 25 -0.79 -3.47 -3.69
N LEU A 26 -0.80 -4.68 -3.15
CA LEU A 26 -0.97 -4.93 -1.73
C LEU A 26 0.23 -4.45 -0.92
N ALA A 27 1.46 -4.64 -1.43
CA ALA A 27 2.67 -4.14 -0.80
C ALA A 27 2.69 -2.60 -0.80
N LEU A 28 2.36 -1.96 -1.93
CA LEU A 28 2.20 -0.51 -2.01
C LEU A 28 1.15 0.01 -1.00
N TYR A 29 0.05 -0.71 -0.86
CA TYR A 29 -1.00 -0.40 0.10
C TYR A 29 -0.51 -0.54 1.55
N ALA A 30 0.17 -1.63 1.89
CA ALA A 30 0.68 -1.86 3.24
C ALA A 30 1.78 -0.87 3.65
N ALA A 31 2.60 -0.42 2.69
CA ALA A 31 3.70 0.53 2.91
C ALA A 31 3.24 1.89 3.48
N GLU A 32 1.94 2.20 3.44
CA GLU A 32 1.36 3.37 4.11
C GLU A 32 1.56 3.33 5.63
N TRP A 33 1.60 2.14 6.23
CA TRP A 33 1.64 1.98 7.69
C TRP A 33 2.92 1.34 8.21
N THR A 34 3.63 0.55 7.39
CA THR A 34 4.76 -0.26 7.87
C THR A 34 5.83 -0.46 6.81
N ASP A 35 7.08 -0.56 7.24
CA ASP A 35 8.20 -0.95 6.38
C ASP A 35 8.22 -2.47 6.09
N ALA A 36 7.43 -3.27 6.83
CA ALA A 36 7.27 -4.71 6.62
C ALA A 36 6.11 -5.05 5.68
N ALA A 37 5.96 -4.30 4.59
CA ALA A 37 4.83 -4.44 3.66
C ALA A 37 4.76 -5.82 3.02
N ASP A 38 5.90 -6.34 2.56
CA ASP A 38 5.99 -7.66 1.93
C ASP A 38 5.62 -8.80 2.91
N ASP A 39 6.06 -8.69 4.16
CA ASP A 39 5.69 -9.66 5.21
C ASP A 39 4.17 -9.65 5.44
N CYS A 40 3.55 -8.46 5.44
CA CYS A 40 2.10 -8.35 5.56
C CYS A 40 1.36 -9.06 4.43
N VAL A 41 1.86 -8.95 3.19
CA VAL A 41 1.28 -9.61 2.01
C VAL A 41 1.45 -11.12 2.13
N GLN A 42 2.66 -11.60 2.40
CA GLN A 42 2.96 -13.02 2.53
C GLN A 42 2.12 -13.69 3.63
N GLU A 43 2.08 -13.10 4.81
CA GLU A 43 1.26 -13.61 5.92
C GLU A 43 -0.24 -13.59 5.61
N SER A 44 -0.72 -12.60 4.83
CA SER A 44 -2.12 -12.55 4.40
C SER A 44 -2.47 -13.68 3.44
N LEU A 45 -1.56 -14.04 2.53
CA LEU A 45 -1.73 -15.18 1.63
C LEU A 45 -1.67 -16.52 2.38
N ILE A 46 -0.79 -16.64 3.38
CA ILE A 46 -0.74 -17.82 4.27
C ILE A 46 -2.06 -17.96 5.04
N GLU A 47 -2.60 -16.85 5.55
CA GLU A 47 -3.91 -16.86 6.23
C GLU A 47 -5.03 -17.26 5.26
N LEU A 48 -4.99 -16.80 4.01
CA LEU A 48 -5.95 -17.18 2.98
C LEU A 48 -5.89 -18.68 2.67
N ALA A 49 -4.68 -19.24 2.57
CA ALA A 49 -4.47 -20.68 2.36
C ALA A 49 -5.04 -21.53 3.48
N GLY A 50 -5.03 -21.03 4.72
CA GLY A 50 -5.54 -21.71 5.90
C GLY A 50 -7.02 -21.50 6.18
N GLN A 51 -7.76 -20.76 5.34
CA GLN A 51 -9.21 -20.60 5.51
C GLN A 51 -9.93 -21.94 5.29
N THR A 52 -11.03 -22.15 6.00
CA THR A 52 -11.90 -23.32 5.78
C THR A 52 -12.78 -23.14 4.56
N ASP A 53 -13.24 -21.92 4.35
CA ASP A 53 -14.10 -21.53 3.22
C ASP A 53 -13.46 -20.36 2.47
N ALA A 54 -13.48 -20.41 1.12
CA ALA A 54 -12.97 -19.31 0.32
C ALA A 54 -13.84 -18.06 0.52
N PRO A 55 -13.24 -16.89 0.80
CA PRO A 55 -13.99 -15.64 0.80
C PRO A 55 -14.67 -15.39 -0.54
N GLU A 56 -15.92 -14.89 -0.52
CA GLU A 56 -16.67 -14.56 -1.75
C GLU A 56 -15.89 -13.58 -2.64
N ASN A 57 -15.19 -12.63 -2.05
CA ASN A 57 -14.35 -11.67 -2.75
C ASN A 57 -12.93 -11.70 -2.20
N LEU A 58 -12.05 -12.45 -2.86
CA LEU A 58 -10.66 -12.64 -2.46
C LEU A 58 -9.87 -11.32 -2.47
N ARG A 59 -10.11 -10.43 -3.45
CA ARG A 59 -9.41 -9.14 -3.55
C ARG A 59 -9.75 -8.24 -2.36
N ALA A 60 -11.03 -8.01 -2.12
CA ALA A 60 -11.49 -7.18 -1.00
C ALA A 60 -11.07 -7.77 0.36
N TRP A 61 -11.09 -9.10 0.48
CA TRP A 61 -10.64 -9.80 1.68
C TRP A 61 -9.14 -9.57 1.93
N LEU A 62 -8.29 -9.73 0.90
CA LEU A 62 -6.85 -9.50 0.99
C LEU A 62 -6.53 -8.06 1.41
N TYR A 63 -7.15 -7.06 0.80
CA TYR A 63 -6.95 -5.65 1.21
C TYR A 63 -7.32 -5.41 2.68
N ARG A 64 -8.39 -6.02 3.17
CA ARG A 64 -8.80 -5.92 4.58
C ARG A 64 -7.79 -6.56 5.52
N VAL A 65 -7.33 -7.79 5.20
CA VAL A 65 -6.38 -8.52 6.03
C VAL A 65 -5.02 -7.84 6.03
N VAL A 66 -4.51 -7.45 4.87
CA VAL A 66 -3.24 -6.73 4.72
C VAL A 66 -3.26 -5.42 5.53
N LYS A 67 -4.34 -4.63 5.44
CA LYS A 67 -4.48 -3.41 6.27
C LYS A 67 -4.43 -3.72 7.75
N HIS A 68 -5.15 -4.73 8.20
CA HIS A 68 -5.16 -5.12 9.61
C HIS A 68 -3.77 -5.53 10.09
N ARG A 69 -3.03 -6.31 9.29
CA ARG A 69 -1.66 -6.72 9.59
C ARG A 69 -0.72 -5.53 9.62
N ALA A 70 -0.74 -4.68 8.61
CA ALA A 70 0.10 -3.48 8.53
C ALA A 70 -0.08 -2.57 9.76
N LEU A 71 -1.32 -2.34 10.16
CA LEU A 71 -1.62 -1.57 11.38
C LEU A 71 -1.12 -2.27 12.66
N ASN A 72 -1.15 -3.60 12.72
CA ASN A 72 -0.62 -4.35 13.87
C ASN A 72 0.91 -4.29 13.91
N PHE A 73 1.60 -4.41 12.77
CA PHE A 73 3.05 -4.21 12.67
C PHE A 73 3.45 -2.81 13.12
N ALA A 74 2.78 -1.77 12.59
CA ALA A 74 3.02 -0.39 13.00
C ALA A 74 2.87 -0.18 14.52
N ARG A 75 1.86 -0.76 15.14
CA ARG A 75 1.66 -0.71 16.60
C ARG A 75 2.77 -1.47 17.36
N GLY A 76 3.21 -2.61 16.81
CA GLY A 76 4.31 -3.40 17.36
C GLY A 76 5.62 -2.64 17.35
N ASP A 77 5.95 -2.02 16.21
CA ASP A 77 7.16 -1.22 16.04
C ASP A 77 7.17 0.03 16.91
N ARG A 78 6.02 0.72 17.01
CA ARG A 78 5.89 1.84 17.93
C ARG A 78 6.17 1.42 19.38
N ARG A 79 5.60 0.30 19.83
CA ARG A 79 5.85 -0.24 21.19
C ARG A 79 7.29 -0.68 21.38
N ARG A 80 7.96 -1.17 20.33
CA ARG A 80 9.37 -1.53 20.35
C ARG A 80 10.22 -0.27 20.47
N ARG A 81 10.00 0.73 19.61
CA ARG A 81 10.70 2.02 19.65
C ARG A 81 10.50 2.74 20.98
N GLU A 82 9.29 2.74 21.55
CA GLU A 82 9.03 3.33 22.88
C GLU A 82 9.81 2.61 23.98
N ARG A 83 10.00 1.29 23.91
CA ARG A 83 10.84 0.53 24.86
C ARG A 83 12.32 0.80 24.62
N GLU A 84 12.77 0.87 23.38
CA GLU A 84 14.15 1.17 23.02
C GLU A 84 14.54 2.60 23.36
N VAL A 85 13.65 3.58 23.15
CA VAL A 85 13.87 4.98 23.57
C VAL A 85 13.96 5.10 25.09
N ARG A 86 13.22 4.29 25.83
CA ARG A 86 13.39 4.20 27.30
C ARG A 86 14.69 3.52 27.71
N ALA A 87 15.25 2.67 26.84
CA ALA A 87 16.50 1.94 27.10
C ALA A 87 17.75 2.65 26.54
N ALA A 88 17.59 3.49 25.51
CA ALA A 88 18.70 4.19 24.85
C ALA A 88 18.23 5.52 24.25
N GLN A 89 18.74 6.63 24.78
CA GLN A 89 18.78 7.88 24.05
C GLN A 89 19.74 7.72 22.87
N THR A 90 19.27 7.46 21.66
CA THR A 90 19.95 7.81 20.40
C THR A 90 19.35 7.12 19.16
N ARG A 91 19.07 7.95 18.15
CA ARG A 91 18.94 7.73 16.68
C ARG A 91 17.65 7.16 16.11
N LEU A 92 16.95 8.12 15.53
CA LEU A 92 15.97 7.92 14.44
C LEU A 92 16.69 7.82 13.11
N VAL A 93 16.44 6.73 12.36
CA VAL A 93 16.54 6.72 10.90
C VAL A 93 15.35 5.94 10.37
N VAL A 94 14.44 6.64 9.71
CA VAL A 94 13.34 6.04 8.97
C VAL A 94 13.89 5.71 7.58
N SER A 95 14.01 4.42 7.26
CA SER A 95 14.33 3.96 5.91
C SER A 95 13.03 3.51 5.24
N ARG A 96 12.65 4.20 4.18
CA ARG A 96 11.60 3.74 3.27
C ARG A 96 12.22 2.70 2.36
N SER A 97 11.67 1.50 2.37
CA SER A 97 12.08 0.42 1.46
C SER A 97 11.66 0.77 0.04
N ALA A 98 12.65 0.77 -0.86
CA ALA A 98 12.46 0.97 -2.27
C ALA A 98 12.06 -0.37 -2.91
N ALA A 99 10.79 -0.53 -3.23
CA ALA A 99 10.32 -1.61 -4.06
C ALA A 99 9.46 -1.07 -5.20
N ILE A 100 10.09 -0.28 -6.09
CA ILE A 100 9.53 -0.01 -7.42
C ILE A 100 10.72 0.24 -8.37
N ASP A 101 11.09 -0.77 -9.11
CA ASP A 101 12.03 -0.64 -10.24
C ASP A 101 11.24 -0.26 -11.50
N CYS A 102 11.17 1.03 -11.80
CA CYS A 102 10.93 1.58 -13.15
C CYS A 102 10.99 3.12 -13.10
N LEU A 103 11.66 3.76 -14.04
CA LEU A 103 11.82 5.22 -14.13
C LEU A 103 10.49 6.00 -14.20
N ASP A 104 9.43 5.39 -14.74
CA ASP A 104 8.07 5.96 -14.72
C ASP A 104 7.37 5.83 -13.35
N ALA A 105 7.89 4.99 -12.47
CA ALA A 105 7.34 4.75 -11.14
C ALA A 105 7.72 5.84 -10.12
N LEU A 106 8.79 6.59 -10.35
CA LEU A 106 9.21 7.68 -9.45
C LEU A 106 8.19 8.83 -9.48
N ASP A 107 7.74 9.23 -10.67
CA ASP A 107 6.74 10.30 -10.83
C ASP A 107 5.39 9.91 -10.20
N VAL A 108 5.01 8.63 -10.36
CA VAL A 108 3.78 8.10 -9.76
C VAL A 108 3.91 8.00 -8.24
N SER A 109 5.05 7.55 -7.74
CA SER A 109 5.31 7.47 -6.30
C SER A 109 5.27 8.84 -5.65
N GLU A 110 5.94 9.85 -6.24
CA GLU A 110 5.93 11.23 -5.76
C GLU A 110 4.51 11.84 -5.80
N ALA A 111 3.75 11.56 -6.87
CA ALA A 111 2.37 12.02 -6.98
C ALA A 111 1.48 11.41 -5.90
N LEU A 112 1.65 10.10 -5.62
CA LEU A 112 0.94 9.41 -4.55
C LEU A 112 1.36 9.92 -3.16
N ASP A 113 2.65 10.19 -2.95
CA ASP A 113 3.15 10.75 -1.69
C ASP A 113 2.57 12.13 -1.38
N GLY A 114 2.13 12.82 -2.39
CA GLY A 114 1.45 14.10 -2.23
C GLY A 114 -0.04 14.02 -1.95
N LEU A 115 -0.63 12.84 -1.88
CA LEU A 115 -2.03 12.65 -1.47
C LEU A 115 -2.13 12.52 0.05
N GLU A 116 -3.29 12.91 0.58
CA GLU A 116 -3.65 12.53 1.94
C GLU A 116 -3.70 10.99 2.07
N PRO A 117 -3.29 10.40 3.21
CA PRO A 117 -3.22 8.95 3.38
C PRO A 117 -4.49 8.22 2.95
N GLN A 118 -5.65 8.74 3.34
CA GLN A 118 -6.93 8.15 2.97
C GLN A 118 -7.20 8.23 1.46
N GLN A 119 -6.82 9.33 0.80
CA GLN A 119 -6.97 9.49 -0.65
C GLN A 119 -6.08 8.49 -1.40
N ARG A 120 -4.86 8.26 -0.92
CA ARG A 120 -3.94 7.26 -1.46
C ARG A 120 -4.54 5.86 -1.37
N GLU A 121 -5.14 5.48 -0.23
CA GLU A 121 -5.84 4.20 -0.08
C GLU A 121 -6.87 3.96 -1.20
N PHE A 122 -7.73 4.95 -1.49
CA PHE A 122 -8.75 4.82 -2.54
C PHE A 122 -8.12 4.63 -3.91
N VAL A 123 -7.09 5.41 -4.22
CA VAL A 123 -6.40 5.35 -5.53
C VAL A 123 -5.73 3.99 -5.72
N VAL A 124 -5.00 3.50 -4.72
CA VAL A 124 -4.31 2.21 -4.80
C VAL A 124 -5.31 1.07 -4.95
N MET A 125 -6.34 1.01 -4.12
CA MET A 125 -7.37 -0.04 -4.22
C MET A 125 -8.12 -0.01 -5.55
N ARG A 126 -8.40 1.19 -6.10
CA ARG A 126 -9.18 1.33 -7.35
C ARG A 126 -8.36 1.05 -8.59
N ILE A 127 -7.16 1.66 -8.70
CA ILE A 127 -6.35 1.62 -9.92
C ILE A 127 -5.54 0.31 -10.00
N TRP A 128 -4.81 -0.02 -8.95
CA TRP A 128 -3.95 -1.21 -8.94
C TRP A 128 -4.67 -2.44 -8.39
N GLY A 129 -5.57 -2.27 -7.42
CA GLY A 129 -6.36 -3.37 -6.86
C GLY A 129 -7.53 -3.79 -7.73
N GLY A 130 -7.99 -2.93 -8.63
CA GLY A 130 -9.16 -3.18 -9.46
C GLY A 130 -10.49 -3.29 -8.70
N LEU A 131 -10.55 -2.83 -7.45
CA LEU A 131 -11.76 -2.90 -6.63
C LEU A 131 -12.84 -1.94 -7.14
N THR A 132 -14.09 -2.35 -7.03
CA THR A 132 -15.26 -1.48 -7.24
C THR A 132 -15.44 -0.51 -6.08
N TYR A 133 -16.26 0.53 -6.24
CA TYR A 133 -16.56 1.46 -5.14
C TYR A 133 -17.27 0.77 -3.97
N GLU A 134 -18.12 -0.22 -4.26
CA GLU A 134 -18.82 -1.03 -3.27
C GLU A 134 -17.84 -1.88 -2.45
N GLU A 135 -16.87 -2.49 -3.11
CA GLU A 135 -15.83 -3.30 -2.47
C GLU A 135 -14.91 -2.44 -1.60
N ILE A 136 -14.49 -1.28 -2.08
CA ILE A 136 -13.70 -0.31 -1.31
C ILE A 136 -14.50 0.17 -0.09
N ALA A 137 -15.79 0.48 -0.27
CA ALA A 137 -16.68 0.87 0.81
C ALA A 137 -16.77 -0.20 1.90
N ALA A 138 -16.87 -1.48 1.48
CA ALA A 138 -16.88 -2.62 2.40
C ALA A 138 -15.53 -2.82 3.11
N VAL A 139 -14.40 -2.66 2.41
CA VAL A 139 -13.05 -2.75 3.01
C VAL A 139 -12.84 -1.67 4.06
N LEU A 140 -13.28 -0.45 3.78
CA LEU A 140 -13.04 0.71 4.64
C LEU A 140 -14.18 0.98 5.64
N SER A 141 -15.28 0.22 5.56
CA SER A 141 -16.48 0.39 6.40
C SER A 141 -17.07 1.81 6.31
N ILE A 142 -17.17 2.34 5.10
CA ILE A 142 -17.76 3.65 4.79
C ILE A 142 -18.82 3.52 3.67
N SER A 143 -19.55 4.60 3.39
CA SER A 143 -20.55 4.56 2.30
C SER A 143 -19.90 4.65 0.92
N THR A 144 -20.48 3.99 -0.08
CA THR A 144 -20.06 4.03 -1.50
C THR A 144 -20.02 5.46 -2.03
N SER A 145 -20.97 6.31 -1.64
CA SER A 145 -20.99 7.73 -2.02
C SER A 145 -19.79 8.50 -1.46
N SER A 146 -19.33 8.16 -0.24
CA SER A 146 -18.12 8.73 0.35
C SER A 146 -16.88 8.29 -0.42
N VAL A 147 -16.79 7.01 -0.79
CA VAL A 147 -15.68 6.48 -1.62
C VAL A 147 -15.61 7.24 -2.93
N HIS A 148 -16.73 7.34 -3.66
CA HIS A 148 -16.80 8.03 -4.94
C HIS A 148 -16.33 9.49 -4.83
N ARG A 149 -16.86 10.23 -3.87
CA ARG A 149 -16.47 11.64 -3.65
C ARG A 149 -14.98 11.79 -3.35
N GLN A 150 -14.44 10.98 -2.44
CA GLN A 150 -13.04 11.07 -2.04
C GLN A 150 -12.10 10.62 -3.15
N TYR A 151 -12.47 9.60 -3.92
CA TYR A 151 -11.72 9.19 -5.10
C TYR A 151 -11.66 10.30 -6.16
N GLN A 152 -12.78 11.00 -6.42
CA GLN A 152 -12.77 12.15 -7.34
C GLN A 152 -11.88 13.30 -6.84
N GLN A 153 -11.87 13.56 -5.55
CA GLN A 153 -10.96 14.55 -4.94
C GLN A 153 -9.49 14.12 -5.10
N ALA A 154 -9.18 12.84 -4.86
CA ALA A 154 -7.83 12.31 -5.05
C ALA A 154 -7.35 12.45 -6.49
N LEU A 155 -8.22 12.11 -7.47
CA LEU A 155 -7.89 12.28 -8.90
C LEU A 155 -7.65 13.75 -9.26
N ALA A 156 -8.44 14.69 -8.73
CA ALA A 156 -8.23 16.12 -8.96
C ALA A 156 -6.88 16.58 -8.40
N THR A 157 -6.51 16.15 -7.21
CA THR A 157 -5.20 16.44 -6.61
C THR A 157 -4.05 15.85 -7.42
N LEU A 158 -4.18 14.62 -7.90
CA LEU A 158 -3.16 13.98 -8.76
C LEU A 158 -2.99 14.74 -10.08
N ARG A 159 -4.08 15.12 -10.74
CA ARG A 159 -4.02 15.92 -11.99
C ARG A 159 -3.29 17.22 -11.76
N GLN A 160 -3.64 17.97 -10.72
CA GLN A 160 -2.98 19.23 -10.40
C GLN A 160 -1.48 19.06 -10.19
N LYS A 161 -1.05 17.97 -9.55
CA LYS A 161 0.37 17.69 -9.32
C LYS A 161 1.12 17.29 -10.59
N LEU A 162 0.50 16.47 -11.43
CA LEU A 162 1.09 16.03 -12.69
C LEU A 162 1.12 17.14 -13.75
N GLU A 163 0.16 18.08 -13.71
CA GLU A 163 0.10 19.23 -14.62
C GLU A 163 1.00 20.39 -14.15
N SER A 164 1.45 20.39 -12.90
CA SER A 164 2.42 21.37 -12.40
C SER A 164 3.82 20.93 -12.84
N PRO A 165 4.47 21.56 -13.84
CA PRO A 165 5.82 21.19 -14.22
C PRO A 165 6.73 21.39 -13.00
N CYS A 166 7.60 20.43 -12.72
CA CYS A 166 8.64 20.52 -11.70
C CYS A 166 9.51 21.76 -11.97
N THR A 167 9.15 22.90 -11.42
CA THR A 167 10.00 24.10 -11.36
C THR A 167 11.01 23.92 -10.22
N ASN A 168 11.80 22.87 -10.29
CA ASN A 168 12.99 22.77 -9.47
C ASN A 168 14.23 23.04 -10.34
N VAL A 169 14.24 24.21 -11.00
CA VAL A 169 15.46 24.78 -11.55
C VAL A 169 16.18 25.44 -10.38
N ASN A 170 17.11 24.69 -9.79
CA ASN A 170 18.10 25.24 -8.89
C ASN A 170 18.84 26.37 -9.64
N PRO A 171 18.77 27.65 -9.23
CA PRO A 171 19.55 28.69 -9.87
C PRO A 171 21.01 28.47 -9.49
N THR A 172 21.74 27.83 -10.39
CA THR A 172 23.20 27.72 -10.34
C THR A 172 23.79 29.10 -10.20
N SER A 173 24.39 29.32 -9.06
CA SER A 173 25.30 30.38 -8.68
C SER A 173 26.10 30.91 -9.89
N THR A 174 25.76 32.10 -10.36
CA THR A 174 26.55 32.87 -11.29
C THR A 174 27.77 33.41 -10.52
N ARG A 175 28.92 32.72 -10.64
CA ARG A 175 30.22 33.16 -10.17
C ARG A 175 30.68 34.26 -11.10
N SER A 176 30.58 35.50 -10.67
CA SER A 176 31.21 36.64 -11.34
C SER A 176 32.74 36.49 -11.34
N PRO A 177 33.43 36.75 -12.47
CA PRO A 177 34.87 36.85 -12.47
C PRO A 177 35.24 38.24 -11.93
N GLN A 178 35.98 38.28 -10.85
CA GLN A 178 36.71 39.48 -10.46
C GLN A 178 38.02 39.54 -11.22
N ASN A 179 38.24 40.68 -11.82
CA ASN A 179 39.44 41.17 -12.45
C ASN A 179 40.53 41.43 -11.38
#